data_43e01831a19432659cbee25f2645280b
#
_entry.id   43e01831a19432659cbee25f2645280b
#
_cell.length_a   1.000
_cell.length_b   1.000
_cell.length_c   1.000
_cell.angle_alpha   90.00
_cell.angle_beta   90.00
_cell.angle_gamma   90.00
#
_symmetry.space_group_name_H-M   'P 1'
#
loop_
_entity.id
_entity.type
_entity.pdbx_description
1 polymer ?
#
loop_
_entity_poly.entity_id
_entity_poly.type
_entity_poly.pdbx_seq_one_letter_code
_entity_poly.pdbx_strand_id
1 'polypeptide(L)'
;MGAFGGPDIVDDGLLIAIDAGSGRSYSGSGTSVSNIIDDSTYTLQNSLSKVSDKGGTWDYDGADDYISGPTNSFGTLSAYTIAFWARRDSENKMYISSNPAYFYWYGDNSWRYVHGGVGGEYYYSKNVSIPLGTWGYYVATYDGANVKIYRQGIYQGAKATTGTANFDSLIWQFGKHGGSGSYMFNGLGGNIYLYNKALTAAEVTQNYNAQKNRFI
;
A
#
# COMPACT_ATOMS: atom_id res chain seq x y z
N MET A 1 -1.60 -3.73 -26.14
CA MET A 1 -0.94 -4.95 -25.60
C MET A 1 0.54 -4.66 -25.53
N GLY A 2 1.05 -4.24 -24.41
CA GLY A 2 2.49 -4.15 -24.16
C GLY A 2 2.91 -5.41 -23.42
N ALA A 3 3.38 -6.41 -24.13
CA ALA A 3 4.03 -7.57 -23.54
C ALA A 3 5.40 -7.12 -23.00
N PHE A 4 5.45 -6.58 -21.83
CA PHE A 4 6.68 -6.54 -21.07
C PHE A 4 6.85 -7.94 -20.47
N GLY A 5 7.69 -8.78 -21.07
CA GLY A 5 7.92 -10.17 -20.70
C GLY A 5 8.62 -10.36 -19.36
N GLY A 6 7.99 -9.87 -18.28
CA GLY A 6 8.31 -10.19 -16.90
C GLY A 6 7.25 -11.11 -16.31
N PRO A 7 7.50 -11.70 -15.15
CA PRO A 7 6.46 -12.47 -14.46
C PRO A 7 5.28 -11.57 -14.15
N ASP A 8 4.04 -12.11 -14.25
CA ASP A 8 2.85 -11.42 -13.78
C ASP A 8 2.85 -11.32 -12.25
N ILE A 9 2.13 -10.33 -11.72
CA ILE A 9 1.86 -10.29 -10.27
C ILE A 9 1.02 -11.51 -9.88
N VAL A 10 1.10 -11.88 -8.61
CA VAL A 10 0.20 -12.89 -8.03
C VAL A 10 -1.23 -12.36 -8.09
N ASP A 11 -2.15 -13.10 -8.64
CA ASP A 11 -3.57 -12.77 -8.74
C ASP A 11 -4.43 -13.54 -7.73
N ASP A 12 -3.97 -14.71 -7.29
CA ASP A 12 -4.65 -15.51 -6.28
C ASP A 12 -4.79 -14.76 -4.94
N GLY A 13 -6.03 -14.58 -4.52
CA GLY A 13 -6.39 -13.86 -3.29
C GLY A 13 -6.35 -12.34 -3.40
N LEU A 14 -6.15 -11.76 -4.57
CA LEU A 14 -6.10 -10.31 -4.78
C LEU A 14 -7.51 -9.71 -4.63
N LEU A 15 -7.66 -8.76 -3.70
CA LEU A 15 -8.91 -8.04 -3.40
C LEU A 15 -8.91 -6.61 -3.91
N ILE A 16 -7.77 -5.91 -3.80
CA ILE A 16 -7.60 -4.54 -4.26
C ILE A 16 -6.39 -4.48 -5.19
N ALA A 17 -6.58 -3.87 -6.35
CA ALA A 17 -5.52 -3.47 -7.26
C ALA A 17 -5.83 -2.09 -7.83
N ILE A 18 -5.07 -1.08 -7.41
CA ILE A 18 -5.20 0.31 -7.86
C ILE A 18 -3.87 0.74 -8.48
N ASP A 19 -3.94 1.33 -9.69
CA ASP A 19 -2.76 1.77 -10.41
C ASP A 19 -3.05 3.01 -11.27
N ALA A 20 -2.44 4.14 -10.95
CA ALA A 20 -2.54 5.38 -11.71
C ALA A 20 -2.09 5.22 -13.18
N GLY A 21 -1.17 4.29 -13.47
CA GLY A 21 -0.67 4.02 -14.81
C GLY A 21 -1.57 3.11 -15.65
N SER A 22 -2.57 2.48 -15.04
CA SER A 22 -3.51 1.60 -15.74
C SER A 22 -4.78 2.35 -16.15
N GLY A 23 -5.08 2.36 -17.45
CA GLY A 23 -6.35 2.90 -17.95
C GLY A 23 -7.60 2.17 -17.43
N ARG A 24 -7.45 0.94 -16.93
CA ARG A 24 -8.54 0.20 -16.25
C ARG A 24 -8.81 0.74 -14.84
N SER A 25 -7.77 1.26 -14.16
CA SER A 25 -7.93 1.82 -12.83
C SER A 25 -8.26 3.31 -12.88
N TYR A 26 -7.61 4.07 -13.77
CA TYR A 26 -7.84 5.51 -13.87
C TYR A 26 -7.80 5.99 -15.32
N SER A 27 -8.86 6.65 -15.75
CA SER A 27 -9.02 7.15 -17.13
C SER A 27 -8.06 8.28 -17.50
N GLY A 28 -7.42 8.91 -16.50
CA GLY A 28 -6.52 10.06 -16.68
C GLY A 28 -7.18 11.40 -16.39
N SER A 29 -8.46 11.43 -16.04
CA SER A 29 -9.19 12.66 -15.68
C SER A 29 -10.31 12.36 -14.69
N GLY A 30 -10.76 13.41 -13.98
CA GLY A 30 -11.78 13.29 -12.94
C GLY A 30 -11.23 12.74 -11.64
N THR A 31 -12.12 12.39 -10.72
CA THR A 31 -11.76 11.93 -9.36
C THR A 31 -12.03 10.44 -9.12
N SER A 32 -12.62 9.75 -10.08
CA SER A 32 -13.00 8.33 -9.93
C SER A 32 -11.84 7.40 -10.30
N VAL A 33 -11.50 6.49 -9.40
CA VAL A 33 -10.49 5.45 -9.58
C VAL A 33 -11.15 4.09 -9.36
N SER A 34 -11.00 3.16 -10.29
CA SER A 34 -11.56 1.82 -10.19
C SER A 34 -10.56 0.83 -9.61
N ASN A 35 -11.04 -0.02 -8.71
CA ASN A 35 -10.34 -1.27 -8.39
C ASN A 35 -10.38 -2.19 -9.62
N ILE A 36 -9.22 -2.64 -10.08
CA ILE A 36 -9.11 -3.48 -11.30
C ILE A 36 -9.78 -4.86 -11.11
N ILE A 37 -10.05 -5.28 -9.87
CA ILE A 37 -10.52 -6.62 -9.54
C ILE A 37 -12.05 -6.72 -9.61
N ASP A 38 -12.77 -5.74 -9.05
CA ASP A 38 -14.22 -5.78 -8.86
C ASP A 38 -14.94 -4.50 -9.32
N ASP A 39 -14.22 -3.59 -9.98
CA ASP A 39 -14.71 -2.28 -10.45
C ASP A 39 -15.25 -1.36 -9.34
N SER A 40 -15.04 -1.69 -8.05
CA SER A 40 -15.40 -0.80 -6.95
C SER A 40 -14.68 0.54 -7.07
N THR A 41 -15.42 1.62 -6.76
CA THR A 41 -14.95 2.98 -6.99
C THR A 41 -14.26 3.56 -5.76
N TYR A 42 -13.05 4.04 -5.98
CA TYR A 42 -12.28 4.90 -5.09
C TYR A 42 -12.33 6.34 -5.59
N THR A 43 -12.13 7.31 -4.71
CA THR A 43 -12.24 8.73 -5.06
C THR A 43 -10.98 9.48 -4.67
N LEU A 44 -10.42 10.21 -5.63
CA LEU A 44 -9.35 11.18 -5.37
C LEU A 44 -9.95 12.35 -4.59
N GLN A 45 -9.33 12.71 -3.49
CA GLN A 45 -9.78 13.78 -2.63
C GLN A 45 -8.85 14.98 -2.76
N ASN A 46 -9.45 16.16 -2.63
CA ASN A 46 -8.80 17.46 -2.70
C ASN A 46 -8.11 17.69 -4.07
N SER A 47 -6.84 17.98 -4.10
CA SER A 47 -6.11 18.26 -5.35
C SER A 47 -5.31 17.08 -5.87
N LEU A 48 -5.46 15.90 -5.26
CA LEU A 48 -4.69 14.72 -5.65
C LEU A 48 -4.83 14.45 -7.15
N SER A 49 -3.72 14.39 -7.83
CA SER A 49 -3.68 14.22 -9.27
C SER A 49 -2.73 13.13 -9.70
N LYS A 50 -2.91 12.67 -10.94
CA LYS A 50 -1.96 11.78 -11.60
C LYS A 50 -0.88 12.61 -12.27
N VAL A 51 0.38 12.22 -12.07
CA VAL A 51 1.53 12.70 -12.83
C VAL A 51 2.09 11.61 -13.72
N SER A 52 2.86 11.99 -14.76
CA SER A 52 3.40 11.05 -15.75
C SER A 52 4.62 10.26 -15.26
N ASP A 53 5.14 10.55 -14.07
CA ASP A 53 6.28 9.80 -13.52
C ASP A 53 5.99 8.30 -13.49
N LYS A 54 6.98 7.49 -13.85
CA LYS A 54 6.88 6.03 -13.87
C LYS A 54 5.65 5.47 -14.62
N GLY A 55 5.23 6.15 -15.70
CA GLY A 55 4.05 5.76 -16.49
C GLY A 55 2.70 6.09 -15.85
N GLY A 56 2.70 6.80 -14.74
CA GLY A 56 1.55 7.28 -14.00
C GLY A 56 1.61 6.96 -12.51
N THR A 57 1.66 7.99 -11.69
CA THR A 57 1.68 7.89 -10.23
C THR A 57 0.80 8.97 -9.62
N TRP A 58 0.39 8.79 -8.37
CA TRP A 58 -0.36 9.76 -7.61
C TRP A 58 0.59 10.73 -6.94
N ASP A 59 0.36 12.05 -7.08
CA ASP A 59 1.19 13.11 -6.49
C ASP A 59 0.49 13.70 -5.28
N TYR A 60 1.02 13.38 -4.09
CA TYR A 60 0.48 13.81 -2.79
C TYR A 60 1.25 15.02 -2.27
N ASP A 61 0.58 16.13 -2.01
CA ASP A 61 1.19 17.39 -1.58
C ASP A 61 1.61 17.44 -0.08
N GLY A 62 1.14 16.47 0.70
CA GLY A 62 1.42 16.41 2.14
C GLY A 62 0.54 17.33 3.00
N ALA A 63 -0.46 17.98 2.41
CA ALA A 63 -1.39 18.87 3.11
C ALA A 63 -2.73 18.19 3.38
N ASP A 64 -3.42 17.72 2.34
CA ASP A 64 -4.75 17.15 2.49
C ASP A 64 -5.12 16.09 1.42
N ASP A 65 -4.20 15.77 0.50
CA ASP A 65 -4.40 14.82 -0.59
C ASP A 65 -4.51 13.38 -0.10
N TYR A 66 -5.54 12.66 -0.57
CA TYR A 66 -5.67 11.23 -0.32
C TYR A 66 -6.63 10.55 -1.31
N ILE A 67 -6.56 9.23 -1.41
CA ILE A 67 -7.56 8.40 -2.07
C ILE A 67 -8.46 7.80 -1.00
N SER A 68 -9.78 7.92 -1.16
CA SER A 68 -10.78 7.33 -0.29
C SER A 68 -11.46 6.15 -1.00
N GLY A 69 -11.44 4.99 -0.39
CA GLY A 69 -12.16 3.82 -0.89
C GLY A 69 -13.65 3.81 -0.52
N PRO A 70 -14.39 2.84 -1.03
CA PRO A 70 -15.74 2.54 -0.56
C PRO A 70 -15.68 1.93 0.85
N THR A 71 -16.84 1.82 1.49
CA THR A 71 -16.97 0.97 2.68
C THR A 71 -16.76 -0.48 2.28
N ASN A 72 -15.79 -1.13 2.89
CA ASN A 72 -15.41 -2.49 2.55
C ASN A 72 -16.34 -3.52 3.18
N SER A 73 -16.40 -4.69 2.53
CA SER A 73 -17.09 -5.90 2.99
C SER A 73 -16.16 -7.14 2.90
N PHE A 74 -14.87 -6.95 3.19
CA PHE A 74 -13.90 -8.05 3.09
C PHE A 74 -13.96 -9.04 4.27
N GLY A 75 -14.79 -8.74 5.28
CA GLY A 75 -14.91 -9.59 6.44
C GLY A 75 -13.71 -9.51 7.38
N THR A 76 -13.65 -10.51 8.25
CA THR A 76 -12.51 -10.72 9.13
C THR A 76 -11.49 -11.60 8.43
N LEU A 77 -10.30 -11.08 8.19
CA LEU A 77 -9.21 -11.80 7.58
C LEU A 77 -8.29 -12.38 8.66
N SER A 78 -8.10 -13.70 8.61
CA SER A 78 -7.12 -14.41 9.44
C SER A 78 -5.70 -14.37 8.87
N ALA A 79 -5.59 -14.07 7.58
CA ALA A 79 -4.33 -13.85 6.88
C ALA A 79 -4.55 -12.80 5.79
N TYR A 80 -3.56 -11.97 5.53
CA TYR A 80 -3.63 -10.98 4.46
C TYR A 80 -2.24 -10.43 4.08
N THR A 81 -2.19 -9.72 2.96
CA THR A 81 -1.00 -8.98 2.53
C THR A 81 -1.40 -7.62 2.02
N ILE A 82 -0.65 -6.60 2.44
CA ILE A 82 -0.72 -5.25 1.87
C ILE A 82 0.62 -4.98 1.18
N ALA A 83 0.58 -4.53 -0.07
CA ALA A 83 1.76 -4.23 -0.85
C ALA A 83 1.57 -2.96 -1.67
N PHE A 84 2.62 -2.14 -1.79
CA PHE A 84 2.56 -0.91 -2.57
C PHE A 84 3.94 -0.39 -2.97
N TRP A 85 3.95 0.44 -4.02
CA TRP A 85 5.08 1.26 -4.39
C TRP A 85 4.87 2.70 -3.92
N ALA A 86 5.90 3.28 -3.31
CA ALA A 86 5.86 4.70 -2.91
C ALA A 86 7.25 5.32 -2.92
N ARG A 87 7.28 6.63 -3.19
CA ARG A 87 8.44 7.51 -3.02
C ARG A 87 8.02 8.62 -2.07
N ARG A 88 8.60 8.68 -0.90
CA ARG A 88 8.34 9.77 0.03
C ARG A 88 9.28 10.95 -0.21
N ASP A 89 8.77 12.15 -0.10
CA ASP A 89 9.53 13.39 -0.28
C ASP A 89 9.66 14.19 1.03
N SER A 90 9.04 13.72 2.12
CA SER A 90 9.22 14.26 3.48
C SER A 90 9.16 13.17 4.55
N GLU A 91 9.57 13.51 5.78
CA GLU A 91 9.57 12.60 6.93
C GLU A 91 8.20 12.53 7.64
N ASN A 92 8.02 11.49 8.51
CA ASN A 92 6.87 11.31 9.42
C ASN A 92 5.51 11.34 8.74
N LYS A 93 5.33 10.55 7.69
CA LYS A 93 4.10 10.57 6.90
C LYS A 93 3.41 9.20 6.85
N MET A 94 2.09 9.22 6.91
CA MET A 94 1.23 8.05 6.74
C MET A 94 0.95 7.82 5.26
N TYR A 95 1.04 6.57 4.80
CA TYR A 95 0.68 6.24 3.42
C TYR A 95 -0.59 5.41 3.31
N ILE A 96 -0.72 4.37 4.10
CA ILE A 96 -1.93 3.53 4.09
C ILE A 96 -2.53 3.53 5.47
N SER A 97 -3.81 3.80 5.54
CA SER A 97 -4.60 3.70 6.75
C SER A 97 -5.94 3.04 6.47
N SER A 98 -6.14 1.91 7.08
CA SER A 98 -7.44 1.32 7.34
C SER A 98 -7.30 0.63 8.68
N ASN A 99 -8.02 1.11 9.71
CA ASN A 99 -8.00 0.36 10.97
C ASN A 99 -8.56 -1.06 10.66
N PRO A 100 -7.83 -2.14 10.87
CA PRO A 100 -6.72 -2.27 11.79
C PRO A 100 -5.31 -2.25 11.16
N ALA A 101 -5.11 -1.80 9.95
CA ALA A 101 -3.82 -1.87 9.26
C ALA A 101 -3.30 -0.49 8.85
N TYR A 102 -2.08 -0.16 9.28
CA TYR A 102 -1.44 1.11 8.96
C TYR A 102 -0.02 0.94 8.46
N PHE A 103 0.35 1.68 7.41
CA PHE A 103 1.74 1.86 6.99
C PHE A 103 2.14 3.32 7.12
N TYR A 104 3.27 3.59 7.78
CA TYR A 104 3.81 4.94 7.89
C TYR A 104 5.34 4.96 8.03
N TRP A 105 5.94 6.08 7.70
CA TRP A 105 7.34 6.36 7.96
C TRP A 105 7.49 7.20 9.22
N TYR A 106 8.57 6.98 9.95
CA TYR A 106 8.88 7.67 11.19
C TYR A 106 10.19 8.46 11.06
N GLY A 107 10.39 9.50 11.91
CA GLY A 107 11.51 10.43 11.81
C GLY A 107 12.90 9.84 11.97
N ASP A 108 13.02 8.56 12.31
CA ASP A 108 14.27 7.80 12.33
C ASP A 108 14.58 7.12 10.99
N ASN A 109 13.93 7.55 9.90
CA ASN A 109 13.99 6.92 8.58
C ASN A 109 13.53 5.46 8.54
N SER A 110 12.89 4.97 9.58
CA SER A 110 12.25 3.66 9.57
C SER A 110 10.86 3.74 8.95
N TRP A 111 10.44 2.66 8.32
CA TRP A 111 9.04 2.47 7.99
C TRP A 111 8.42 1.47 8.96
N ARG A 112 7.14 1.68 9.25
CA ARG A 112 6.42 0.93 10.27
C ARG A 112 5.12 0.40 9.71
N TYR A 113 4.81 -0.81 10.11
CA TYR A 113 3.51 -1.41 9.90
C TYR A 113 2.86 -1.68 11.26
N VAL A 114 1.59 -1.33 11.38
CA VAL A 114 0.77 -1.63 12.55
C VAL A 114 -0.28 -2.64 12.13
N HIS A 115 -0.34 -3.75 12.85
CA HIS A 115 -1.43 -4.70 12.81
C HIS A 115 -2.34 -4.42 14.00
N GLY A 116 -3.53 -3.88 13.76
CA GLY A 116 -4.51 -3.58 14.79
C GLY A 116 -5.38 -4.78 15.08
N GLY A 117 -5.08 -5.45 16.15
CA GLY A 117 -5.99 -6.23 16.95
C GLY A 117 -6.06 -5.60 18.33
N VAL A 118 -6.69 -6.24 19.29
CA VAL A 118 -6.73 -5.77 20.68
C VAL A 118 -5.30 -5.65 21.20
N GLY A 119 -4.79 -4.40 21.26
CA GLY A 119 -3.45 -4.14 21.78
C GLY A 119 -2.48 -3.39 20.87
N GLY A 120 -2.83 -3.09 19.61
CA GLY A 120 -2.01 -2.26 18.70
C GLY A 120 -0.57 -2.73 18.58
N GLU A 121 -0.33 -3.79 17.81
CA GLU A 121 1.02 -4.33 17.63
C GLU A 121 1.78 -3.54 16.56
N TYR A 122 2.95 -3.04 16.92
CA TYR A 122 3.84 -2.31 16.02
C TYR A 122 4.96 -3.22 15.51
N TYR A 123 5.14 -3.26 14.21
CA TYR A 123 6.35 -3.81 13.63
C TYR A 123 7.08 -2.76 12.79
N TYR A 124 8.38 -2.64 12.96
CA TYR A 124 9.20 -1.70 12.20
C TYR A 124 10.54 -2.31 11.80
N SER A 125 11.04 -1.90 10.64
CA SER A 125 12.40 -2.19 10.23
C SER A 125 13.34 -1.06 10.69
N LYS A 126 14.25 -1.36 11.60
CA LYS A 126 15.18 -0.36 12.17
C LYS A 126 16.40 -0.07 11.31
N ASN A 127 16.77 -0.93 10.41
CA ASN A 127 18.13 -0.97 9.88
C ASN A 127 18.25 -0.48 8.44
N VAL A 128 17.22 0.15 7.90
CA VAL A 128 17.27 0.61 6.52
C VAL A 128 16.92 2.07 6.45
N SER A 129 17.96 2.91 6.42
CA SER A 129 17.78 4.30 6.00
C SER A 129 17.17 4.29 4.60
N ILE A 130 15.98 4.87 4.47
CA ILE A 130 15.31 5.05 3.19
C ILE A 130 15.44 6.52 2.84
N PRO A 131 16.35 6.88 1.92
CA PRO A 131 16.51 8.28 1.54
C PRO A 131 15.20 8.84 0.96
N LEU A 132 14.95 10.12 1.23
CA LEU A 132 13.87 10.85 0.55
C LEU A 132 14.10 10.84 -0.96
N GLY A 133 13.02 10.90 -1.73
CA GLY A 133 13.07 10.85 -3.20
C GLY A 133 13.37 9.48 -3.79
N THR A 134 13.45 8.42 -2.98
CA THR A 134 13.75 7.06 -3.45
C THR A 134 12.49 6.20 -3.52
N TRP A 135 12.24 5.59 -4.68
CA TRP A 135 11.17 4.62 -4.84
C TRP A 135 11.43 3.33 -4.05
N GLY A 136 10.40 2.83 -3.41
CA GLY A 136 10.43 1.58 -2.67
C GLY A 136 9.18 0.75 -2.89
N TYR A 137 9.36 -0.57 -2.93
CA TYR A 137 8.30 -1.56 -2.82
C TYR A 137 8.22 -2.04 -1.37
N TYR A 138 7.09 -1.83 -0.74
CA TYR A 138 6.84 -2.13 0.66
C TYR A 138 5.74 -3.17 0.79
N VAL A 139 5.96 -4.20 1.59
CA VAL A 139 5.00 -5.28 1.81
C VAL A 139 4.95 -5.65 3.28
N ALA A 140 3.74 -5.82 3.80
CA ALA A 140 3.49 -6.52 5.06
C ALA A 140 2.56 -7.70 4.79
N THR A 141 2.95 -8.88 5.28
CA THR A 141 2.11 -10.08 5.27
C THR A 141 1.76 -10.47 6.69
N TYR A 142 0.53 -10.92 6.91
CA TYR A 142 0.08 -11.50 8.17
C TYR A 142 -0.46 -12.90 7.92
N ASP A 143 0.05 -13.90 8.67
CA ASP A 143 -0.27 -15.32 8.48
C ASP A 143 -1.12 -15.92 9.62
N GLY A 144 -1.69 -15.06 10.47
CA GLY A 144 -2.45 -15.48 11.65
C GLY A 144 -1.61 -15.58 12.93
N ALA A 145 -0.29 -15.60 12.81
CA ALA A 145 0.64 -15.74 13.94
C ALA A 145 1.79 -14.73 13.89
N ASN A 146 2.16 -14.27 12.69
CA ASN A 146 3.29 -13.36 12.50
C ASN A 146 2.95 -12.30 11.44
N VAL A 147 3.35 -11.08 11.72
CA VAL A 147 3.57 -10.07 10.69
C VAL A 147 4.99 -10.22 10.17
N LYS A 148 5.14 -10.29 8.84
CA LYS A 148 6.44 -10.25 8.16
C LYS A 148 6.48 -9.04 7.25
N ILE A 149 7.60 -8.35 7.22
CA ILE A 149 7.79 -7.19 6.37
C ILE A 149 8.88 -7.40 5.35
N TYR A 150 8.68 -6.82 4.18
CA TYR A 150 9.60 -6.90 3.05
C TYR A 150 9.79 -5.52 2.43
N ARG A 151 10.99 -5.28 1.91
CA ARG A 151 11.32 -4.13 1.08
C ARG A 151 12.08 -4.57 -0.16
N GLN A 152 11.69 -4.06 -1.34
CA GLN A 152 12.32 -4.43 -2.63
C GLN A 152 12.34 -5.97 -2.86
N GLY A 153 11.27 -6.65 -2.45
CA GLY A 153 11.17 -8.11 -2.53
C GLY A 153 11.99 -8.89 -1.48
N ILE A 154 12.76 -8.20 -0.62
CA ILE A 154 13.68 -8.82 0.36
C ILE A 154 13.04 -8.76 1.75
N TYR A 155 13.05 -9.92 2.43
CA TYR A 155 12.59 -10.05 3.82
C TYR A 155 13.41 -9.16 4.76
N GLN A 156 12.72 -8.41 5.63
CA GLN A 156 13.32 -7.48 6.59
C GLN A 156 13.18 -7.96 8.04
N GLY A 157 12.20 -8.79 8.32
CA GLY A 157 11.96 -9.32 9.66
C GLY A 157 10.51 -9.70 9.91
N ALA A 158 10.28 -10.31 11.08
CA ALA A 158 8.94 -10.67 11.54
C ALA A 158 8.75 -10.35 13.02
N LYS A 159 7.48 -10.15 13.38
CA LYS A 159 7.03 -10.06 14.77
C LYS A 159 5.85 -11.01 14.98
N ALA A 160 5.94 -11.83 16.02
CA ALA A 160 4.81 -12.63 16.46
C ALA A 160 3.69 -11.70 16.95
N THR A 161 2.50 -11.92 16.46
CA THR A 161 1.27 -11.25 16.86
C THR A 161 0.09 -12.17 16.60
N THR A 162 -0.97 -12.02 17.36
CA THR A 162 -2.16 -12.86 17.24
C THR A 162 -3.38 -11.99 17.02
N GLY A 163 -4.44 -12.58 16.54
CA GLY A 163 -5.71 -11.92 16.32
C GLY A 163 -6.14 -11.98 14.86
N THR A 164 -7.27 -11.38 14.59
CA THR A 164 -7.82 -11.26 13.24
C THR A 164 -7.99 -9.78 12.91
N ALA A 165 -7.86 -9.44 11.65
CA ALA A 165 -8.12 -8.10 11.16
C ALA A 165 -9.55 -8.05 10.61
N ASN A 166 -10.43 -7.29 11.26
CA ASN A 166 -11.75 -7.03 10.73
C ASN A 166 -11.69 -5.82 9.80
N PHE A 167 -11.92 -6.07 8.51
CA PHE A 167 -11.95 -5.05 7.47
C PHE A 167 -13.37 -4.65 7.05
N ASP A 168 -14.41 -5.17 7.72
CA ASP A 168 -15.78 -4.77 7.43
C ASP A 168 -16.08 -3.35 7.90
N SER A 169 -16.93 -2.69 7.14
CA SER A 169 -17.39 -1.33 7.42
C SER A 169 -16.28 -0.29 7.54
N LEU A 170 -15.09 -0.58 7.01
CA LEU A 170 -13.94 0.30 7.02
C LEU A 170 -13.71 0.92 5.65
N ILE A 171 -13.21 2.15 5.66
CA ILE A 171 -12.81 2.87 4.45
C ILE A 171 -11.29 2.84 4.36
N TRP A 172 -10.78 2.31 3.25
CA TRP A 172 -9.36 2.43 2.93
C TRP A 172 -9.02 3.86 2.54
N GLN A 173 -7.97 4.38 3.16
CA GLN A 173 -7.43 5.69 2.82
C GLN A 173 -5.95 5.55 2.47
N PHE A 174 -5.56 6.08 1.32
CA PHE A 174 -4.18 6.09 0.86
C PHE A 174 -3.71 7.54 0.81
N GLY A 175 -2.65 7.86 1.54
CA GLY A 175 -2.12 9.21 1.69
C GLY A 175 -2.47 9.89 2.99
N LYS A 176 -3.35 9.32 3.83
CA LYS A 176 -3.87 9.96 5.04
C LYS A 176 -4.01 8.97 6.20
N HIS A 177 -3.88 9.44 7.44
CA HIS A 177 -4.33 8.72 8.63
C HIS A 177 -5.82 8.93 8.87
N GLY A 178 -6.58 7.84 8.99
CA GLY A 178 -8.04 7.84 9.03
C GLY A 178 -8.70 8.65 10.16
N GLY A 179 -7.99 8.96 11.24
CA GLY A 179 -8.52 9.68 12.41
C GLY A 179 -7.89 11.04 12.67
N SER A 180 -6.88 11.44 11.92
CA SER A 180 -6.12 12.67 12.21
C SER A 180 -5.68 13.34 10.93
N GLY A 181 -6.02 14.61 10.76
CA GLY A 181 -5.50 15.46 9.68
C GLY A 181 -4.00 15.79 9.79
N SER A 182 -3.31 15.26 10.81
CA SER A 182 -1.91 15.61 11.08
C SER A 182 -0.88 14.74 10.36
N TYR A 183 -1.31 13.61 9.77
CA TYR A 183 -0.40 12.66 9.12
C TYR A 183 -0.81 12.45 7.66
N MET A 184 -0.41 13.40 6.83
CA MET A 184 -0.63 13.35 5.39
C MET A 184 0.66 12.90 4.70
N PHE A 185 0.53 12.07 3.66
CA PHE A 185 1.66 11.65 2.85
C PHE A 185 2.12 12.81 1.95
N ASN A 186 3.43 12.91 1.76
CA ASN A 186 4.03 13.82 0.79
C ASN A 186 4.99 13.03 -0.08
N GLY A 187 4.71 12.98 -1.37
CA GLY A 187 5.49 12.23 -2.33
C GLY A 187 4.64 11.52 -3.38
N LEU A 188 5.20 10.56 -4.06
CA LEU A 188 4.51 9.84 -5.13
C LEU A 188 4.05 8.45 -4.68
N GLY A 189 2.80 8.13 -4.99
CA GLY A 189 2.21 6.80 -4.82
C GLY A 189 2.14 6.03 -6.13
N GLY A 190 2.60 4.79 -6.11
CA GLY A 190 2.46 3.84 -7.22
C GLY A 190 1.25 2.91 -7.04
N ASN A 191 1.43 1.65 -7.44
CA ASN A 191 0.42 0.62 -7.33
C ASN A 191 0.16 0.23 -5.87
N ILE A 192 -1.08 -0.15 -5.57
CA ILE A 192 -1.54 -0.58 -4.25
C ILE A 192 -2.27 -1.90 -4.40
N TYR A 193 -1.93 -2.89 -3.56
CA TYR A 193 -2.52 -4.22 -3.55
C TYR A 193 -2.91 -4.65 -2.13
N LEU A 194 -4.07 -5.29 -2.02
CA LEU A 194 -4.52 -6.04 -0.85
C LEU A 194 -4.82 -7.47 -1.28
N TYR A 195 -4.35 -8.46 -0.51
CA TYR A 195 -4.65 -9.87 -0.68
C TYR A 195 -5.34 -10.42 0.57
N ASN A 196 -6.22 -11.39 0.42
CA ASN A 196 -6.84 -12.13 1.53
C ASN A 196 -5.99 -13.33 1.99
N LYS A 197 -4.71 -13.34 1.65
CA LYS A 197 -3.74 -14.36 2.07
C LYS A 197 -2.41 -13.72 2.42
N ALA A 198 -1.62 -14.42 3.25
CA ALA A 198 -0.22 -14.06 3.46
C ALA A 198 0.61 -14.54 2.27
N LEU A 199 1.10 -13.63 1.44
CA LEU A 199 2.02 -13.98 0.36
C LEU A 199 3.30 -14.58 0.94
N THR A 200 3.79 -15.63 0.29
CA THR A 200 5.10 -16.23 0.57
C THR A 200 6.22 -15.28 0.14
N ALA A 201 7.43 -15.49 0.64
CA ALA A 201 8.59 -14.70 0.21
C ALA A 201 8.84 -14.78 -1.31
N ALA A 202 8.56 -15.95 -1.93
CA ALA A 202 8.67 -16.13 -3.37
C ALA A 202 7.63 -15.29 -4.13
N GLU A 203 6.37 -15.26 -3.68
CA GLU A 203 5.30 -14.45 -4.27
C GLU A 203 5.57 -12.94 -4.11
N VAL A 204 6.09 -12.52 -2.95
CA VAL A 204 6.52 -11.12 -2.74
C VAL A 204 7.64 -10.74 -3.70
N THR A 205 8.62 -11.63 -3.91
CA THR A 205 9.71 -11.43 -4.87
C THR A 205 9.19 -11.43 -6.31
N GLN A 206 8.23 -12.29 -6.64
CA GLN A 206 7.56 -12.29 -7.96
C GLN A 206 6.90 -10.95 -8.24
N ASN A 207 6.08 -10.44 -7.31
CA ASN A 207 5.42 -9.14 -7.44
C ASN A 207 6.40 -7.98 -7.60
N TYR A 208 7.50 -8.00 -6.84
CA TYR A 208 8.58 -7.02 -7.00
C TYR A 208 9.18 -7.08 -8.40
N ASN A 209 9.56 -8.28 -8.87
CA ASN A 209 10.19 -8.46 -10.17
C ASN A 209 9.28 -8.08 -11.34
N ALA A 210 7.96 -8.30 -11.20
CA ALA A 210 6.97 -7.91 -12.19
C ALA A 210 6.91 -6.38 -12.41
N GLN A 211 7.30 -5.61 -11.42
CA GLN A 211 7.03 -4.16 -11.40
C GLN A 211 8.29 -3.29 -11.29
N LYS A 212 9.42 -3.84 -10.82
CA LYS A 212 10.63 -3.04 -10.53
C LYS A 212 11.11 -2.21 -11.71
N ASN A 213 11.04 -2.73 -12.95
CA ASN A 213 11.48 -2.02 -14.15
C ASN A 213 10.67 -0.76 -14.45
N ARG A 214 9.50 -0.61 -13.83
CA ARG A 214 8.71 0.61 -13.92
C ARG A 214 9.19 1.66 -12.92
N PHE A 215 9.58 1.26 -11.72
CA PHE A 215 9.83 2.20 -10.63
C PHE A 215 11.32 2.50 -10.39
N ILE A 216 12.21 1.54 -10.71
CA ILE A 216 13.66 1.68 -10.47
C ILE A 216 14.49 1.32 -11.69
#